data_b30a7e314b05aa1264d3da069052ec49
#
_entry.id   b30a7e314b05aa1264d3da069052ec49
#
_cell.length_a   1.000
_cell.length_b   1.000
_cell.length_c   1.000
_cell.angle_alpha   90.00
_cell.angle_beta   90.00
_cell.angle_gamma   90.00
#
_symmetry.space_group_name_H-M   'P 1'
#
loop_
_entity.id
_entity.type
_entity.pdbx_description
1 polymer ?
#
loop_
_entity_poly.entity_id
_entity_poly.type
_entity_poly.pdbx_seq_one_letter_code
_entity_poly.pdbx_strand_id
1 'polypeptide(L)'
;MFELFVAQRYLRAKRKQTVISAITVISVAGVAAGVMALVIALAISNGFQASLERNLLGVTAHVSILEKEPGEGIQDWKSLSERLAKIPHVASAQPGLYDTGYLNGPVNGSGAQIKGFLMEGRIPDTLTRLKSGTLTNLATGPGELPGIVLGYRMAERMGAVTGKPVDLVIPNRDMTPLGMRPGFVHL
;
A
#
# COMPACT_ATOMS: atom_id res chain seq x y z
N MET A 1 -69.09 -20.06 -16.86
CA MET A 1 -68.85 -19.82 -15.40
C MET A 1 -68.55 -21.09 -14.62
N PHE A 2 -69.08 -22.24 -15.02
CA PHE A 2 -68.82 -23.53 -14.38
C PHE A 2 -67.34 -23.97 -14.48
N GLU A 3 -66.72 -23.72 -15.58
CA GLU A 3 -65.30 -24.08 -15.81
C GLU A 3 -64.35 -23.35 -14.89
N LEU A 4 -64.60 -22.07 -14.63
CA LEU A 4 -63.77 -21.25 -13.69
C LEU A 4 -63.93 -21.75 -12.25
N PHE A 5 -65.15 -22.17 -11.87
CA PHE A 5 -65.41 -22.70 -10.54
C PHE A 5 -64.71 -24.06 -10.34
N VAL A 6 -64.75 -24.92 -11.34
CA VAL A 6 -64.04 -26.22 -11.31
C VAL A 6 -62.52 -26.02 -11.28
N ALA A 7 -62.01 -25.12 -12.07
CA ALA A 7 -60.56 -24.80 -12.08
C ALA A 7 -60.11 -24.26 -10.72
N GLN A 8 -60.84 -23.38 -10.11
CA GLN A 8 -60.55 -22.82 -8.77
C GLN A 8 -60.62 -23.88 -7.70
N ARG A 9 -61.58 -24.80 -7.77
CA ARG A 9 -61.72 -25.93 -6.84
C ARG A 9 -60.60 -26.96 -7.04
N TYR A 10 -60.13 -27.18 -8.26
CA TYR A 10 -59.01 -28.08 -8.58
C TYR A 10 -57.70 -27.51 -8.08
N LEU A 11 -57.47 -26.21 -8.24
CA LEU A 11 -56.33 -25.51 -7.67
C LEU A 11 -56.31 -25.48 -6.14
N ARG A 12 -57.51 -25.54 -5.53
CA ARG A 12 -57.64 -25.58 -4.07
C ARG A 12 -57.64 -26.99 -3.44
N ALA A 13 -57.78 -28.06 -4.27
CA ALA A 13 -57.76 -29.48 -3.87
C ALA A 13 -56.31 -29.94 -3.62
N LYS A 14 -55.65 -29.35 -2.67
CA LYS A 14 -54.25 -29.50 -2.35
C LYS A 14 -54.04 -30.42 -1.17
N ARG A 15 -53.83 -31.69 -1.39
CA ARG A 15 -53.39 -32.61 -0.28
C ARG A 15 -52.08 -33.36 -0.52
N LYS A 16 -51.43 -33.28 -1.69
CA LYS A 16 -50.12 -33.94 -1.94
C LYS A 16 -49.01 -33.06 -2.47
N GLN A 17 -49.19 -31.75 -2.48
CA GLN A 17 -48.19 -30.80 -3.04
C GLN A 17 -47.23 -30.20 -2.01
N THR A 18 -47.38 -30.51 -0.72
CA THR A 18 -46.54 -29.93 0.35
C THR A 18 -45.08 -30.34 0.17
N VAL A 19 -44.83 -31.61 -0.24
CA VAL A 19 -43.47 -32.11 -0.48
C VAL A 19 -42.84 -31.44 -1.72
N ILE A 20 -43.62 -31.27 -2.80
CA ILE A 20 -43.15 -30.64 -4.05
C ILE A 20 -42.87 -29.13 -3.78
N SER A 21 -43.73 -28.47 -3.01
CA SER A 21 -43.55 -27.08 -2.61
C SER A 21 -42.30 -26.91 -1.73
N ALA A 22 -42.04 -27.83 -0.80
CA ALA A 22 -40.86 -27.81 0.05
C ALA A 22 -39.57 -27.96 -0.78
N ILE A 23 -39.55 -28.93 -1.75
CA ILE A 23 -38.43 -29.12 -2.64
C ILE A 23 -38.14 -27.88 -3.49
N THR A 24 -39.20 -27.23 -4.02
CA THR A 24 -39.08 -26.01 -4.81
C THR A 24 -38.48 -24.87 -3.99
N VAL A 25 -38.98 -24.67 -2.75
CA VAL A 25 -38.44 -23.64 -1.84
C VAL A 25 -36.96 -23.87 -1.53
N ILE A 26 -36.60 -25.11 -1.21
CA ILE A 26 -35.20 -25.46 -0.92
C ILE A 26 -34.32 -25.23 -2.16
N SER A 27 -34.79 -25.62 -3.34
CA SER A 27 -34.05 -25.39 -4.60
C SER A 27 -33.86 -23.92 -4.90
N VAL A 28 -34.90 -23.11 -4.77
CA VAL A 28 -34.80 -21.65 -4.99
C VAL A 28 -33.89 -21.03 -3.93
N ALA A 29 -34.01 -21.40 -2.67
CA ALA A 29 -33.11 -20.92 -1.61
C ALA A 29 -31.66 -21.31 -1.86
N GLY A 30 -31.42 -22.55 -2.33
CA GLY A 30 -30.08 -23.01 -2.67
C GLY A 30 -29.45 -22.22 -3.81
N VAL A 31 -30.19 -21.97 -4.89
CA VAL A 31 -29.74 -21.13 -6.01
C VAL A 31 -29.51 -19.69 -5.55
N ALA A 32 -30.44 -19.13 -4.78
CA ALA A 32 -30.29 -17.76 -4.27
C ALA A 32 -29.05 -17.62 -3.37
N ALA A 33 -28.81 -18.58 -2.47
CA ALA A 33 -27.62 -18.61 -1.62
C ALA A 33 -26.33 -18.73 -2.46
N GLY A 34 -26.34 -19.58 -3.48
CA GLY A 34 -25.20 -19.75 -4.40
C GLY A 34 -24.88 -18.48 -5.18
N VAL A 35 -25.87 -17.82 -5.72
CA VAL A 35 -25.69 -16.53 -6.42
C VAL A 35 -25.21 -15.45 -5.46
N MET A 36 -25.79 -15.37 -4.26
CA MET A 36 -25.36 -14.42 -3.21
C MET A 36 -23.89 -14.62 -2.86
N ALA A 37 -23.47 -15.87 -2.62
CA ALA A 37 -22.08 -16.18 -2.32
C ALA A 37 -21.14 -15.75 -3.44
N LEU A 38 -21.52 -15.97 -4.70
CA LEU A 38 -20.74 -15.55 -5.88
C LEU A 38 -20.62 -14.03 -5.95
N VAL A 39 -21.70 -13.30 -5.77
CA VAL A 39 -21.71 -11.82 -5.80
C VAL A 39 -20.83 -11.25 -4.69
N ILE A 40 -20.90 -11.81 -3.47
CA ILE A 40 -20.06 -11.39 -2.36
C ILE A 40 -18.59 -11.66 -2.67
N ALA A 41 -18.26 -12.85 -3.18
CA ALA A 41 -16.88 -13.19 -3.53
C ALA A 41 -16.31 -12.25 -4.61
N LEU A 42 -17.08 -11.93 -5.64
CA LEU A 42 -16.68 -10.98 -6.68
C LEU A 42 -16.54 -9.55 -6.13
N ALA A 43 -17.44 -9.12 -5.27
CA ALA A 43 -17.36 -7.79 -4.64
C ALA A 43 -16.12 -7.65 -3.76
N ILE A 44 -15.78 -8.68 -2.98
CA ILE A 44 -14.55 -8.70 -2.17
C ILE A 44 -13.32 -8.67 -3.07
N SER A 45 -13.28 -9.50 -4.12
CA SER A 45 -12.16 -9.56 -5.05
C SER A 45 -11.92 -8.22 -5.74
N ASN A 46 -12.97 -7.61 -6.28
CA ASN A 46 -12.89 -6.30 -6.93
C ASN A 46 -12.49 -5.18 -5.95
N GLY A 47 -13.04 -5.20 -4.74
CA GLY A 47 -12.70 -4.24 -3.70
C GLY A 47 -11.24 -4.34 -3.25
N PHE A 48 -10.74 -5.57 -3.12
CA PHE A 48 -9.33 -5.83 -2.80
C PHE A 48 -8.40 -5.36 -3.92
N GLN A 49 -8.72 -5.68 -5.17
CA GLN A 49 -7.93 -5.25 -6.33
C GLN A 49 -7.88 -3.72 -6.43
N ALA A 50 -9.00 -3.04 -6.33
CA ALA A 50 -9.05 -1.58 -6.34
C ALA A 50 -8.32 -0.93 -5.14
N SER A 51 -8.29 -1.61 -4.00
CA SER A 51 -7.55 -1.14 -2.81
C SER A 51 -6.06 -1.33 -2.98
N LEU A 52 -5.61 -2.46 -3.52
CA LEU A 52 -4.21 -2.70 -3.85
C LEU A 52 -3.70 -1.70 -4.87
N GLU A 53 -4.44 -1.49 -5.96
CA GLU A 53 -4.07 -0.55 -7.02
C GLU A 53 -3.87 0.86 -6.45
N ARG A 54 -4.82 1.37 -5.66
CA ARG A 54 -4.70 2.69 -5.01
C ARG A 54 -3.53 2.77 -4.05
N ASN A 55 -3.27 1.73 -3.28
CA ASN A 55 -2.17 1.73 -2.32
C ASN A 55 -0.80 1.64 -3.01
N LEU A 56 -0.69 0.87 -4.09
CA LEU A 56 0.55 0.74 -4.83
C LEU A 56 0.85 1.99 -5.65
N LEU A 57 -0.13 2.52 -6.39
CA LEU A 57 0.05 3.72 -7.22
C LEU A 57 0.23 5.00 -6.39
N GLY A 58 -0.31 5.03 -5.17
CA GLY A 58 -0.14 6.19 -4.27
C GLY A 58 1.24 6.31 -3.63
N VAL A 59 2.02 5.22 -3.61
CA VAL A 59 3.32 5.16 -2.91
C VAL A 59 4.51 5.07 -3.85
N THR A 60 4.31 4.48 -5.03
CA THR A 60 5.39 4.22 -5.99
C THR A 60 5.24 5.09 -7.23
N ALA A 61 6.38 5.47 -7.83
CA ALA A 61 6.38 6.08 -9.15
C ALA A 61 5.86 5.08 -10.20
N HIS A 62 5.11 5.57 -11.19
CA HIS A 62 4.63 4.73 -12.30
C HIS A 62 5.78 4.19 -13.16
N VAL A 63 6.86 4.97 -13.26
CA VAL A 63 8.09 4.61 -13.98
C VAL A 63 9.26 5.01 -13.11
N SER A 64 10.20 4.11 -12.92
CA SER A 64 11.46 4.37 -12.23
C SER A 64 12.61 4.24 -13.22
N ILE A 65 13.43 5.29 -13.28
CA ILE A 65 14.68 5.27 -14.05
C ILE A 65 15.79 4.98 -13.06
N LEU A 66 16.50 3.89 -13.30
CA LEU A 66 17.59 3.45 -12.44
C LEU A 66 18.93 3.76 -13.11
N GLU A 67 19.96 3.88 -12.29
CA GLU A 67 21.35 3.97 -12.75
C GLU A 67 21.74 2.71 -13.51
N LYS A 68 22.63 2.88 -14.50
CA LYS A 68 23.13 1.76 -15.29
C LYS A 68 24.16 0.93 -14.50
N GLU A 69 24.98 1.60 -13.72
CA GLU A 69 25.99 0.99 -12.85
C GLU A 69 25.64 1.24 -11.40
N PRO A 70 25.43 0.17 -10.61
CA PRO A 70 24.98 0.31 -9.23
C PRO A 70 26.01 1.05 -8.35
N GLY A 71 25.59 2.09 -7.67
CA GLY A 71 26.37 2.81 -6.66
C GLY A 71 26.90 4.18 -7.06
N GLU A 72 26.84 4.55 -8.35
CA GLU A 72 27.29 5.87 -8.79
C GLU A 72 26.18 6.94 -8.76
N GLY A 73 24.93 6.50 -8.74
CA GLY A 73 23.79 7.40 -8.87
C GLY A 73 23.69 8.04 -10.26
N ILE A 74 22.64 8.78 -10.50
CA ILE A 74 22.45 9.53 -11.75
C ILE A 74 23.06 10.93 -11.56
N GLN A 75 24.25 11.14 -12.08
CA GLN A 75 25.03 12.38 -11.89
C GLN A 75 24.27 13.62 -12.40
N ASP A 76 23.68 13.51 -13.61
CA ASP A 76 22.92 14.62 -14.25
C ASP A 76 21.41 14.55 -13.97
N TRP A 77 21.02 14.16 -12.77
CA TRP A 77 19.61 13.97 -12.43
C TRP A 77 18.74 15.25 -12.64
N LYS A 78 19.32 16.45 -12.46
CA LYS A 78 18.60 17.72 -12.67
C LYS A 78 18.21 17.91 -14.13
N SER A 79 19.17 17.81 -15.05
CA SER A 79 18.92 17.93 -16.49
C SER A 79 18.01 16.82 -17.01
N LEU A 80 18.18 15.62 -16.47
CA LEU A 80 17.30 14.48 -16.79
C LEU A 80 15.88 14.74 -16.33
N SER A 81 15.66 15.21 -15.11
CA SER A 81 14.35 15.54 -14.55
C SER A 81 13.64 16.60 -15.39
N GLU A 82 14.35 17.67 -15.81
CA GLU A 82 13.81 18.70 -16.69
C GLU A 82 13.40 18.17 -18.08
N ARG A 83 14.21 17.28 -18.64
CA ARG A 83 13.90 16.62 -19.93
C ARG A 83 12.68 15.72 -19.82
N LEU A 84 12.58 14.94 -18.75
CA LEU A 84 11.45 14.05 -18.49
C LEU A 84 10.16 14.81 -18.27
N ALA A 85 10.21 15.95 -17.57
CA ALA A 85 9.05 16.80 -17.33
C ALA A 85 8.46 17.40 -18.63
N LYS A 86 9.23 17.45 -19.73
CA LYS A 86 8.78 17.93 -21.04
C LYS A 86 8.10 16.87 -21.88
N ILE A 87 8.13 15.61 -21.46
CA ILE A 87 7.50 14.50 -22.20
C ILE A 87 5.98 14.54 -21.99
N PRO A 88 5.17 14.42 -23.05
CA PRO A 88 3.72 14.35 -22.93
C PRO A 88 3.30 13.24 -21.96
N HIS A 89 2.28 13.50 -21.16
CA HIS A 89 1.73 12.58 -20.14
C HIS A 89 2.61 12.32 -18.92
N VAL A 90 3.76 12.98 -18.78
CA VAL A 90 4.54 12.99 -17.53
C VAL A 90 4.02 14.10 -16.62
N ALA A 91 3.41 13.72 -15.50
CA ALA A 91 2.88 14.67 -14.53
C ALA A 91 3.97 15.31 -13.66
N SER A 92 4.99 14.53 -13.29
CA SER A 92 6.16 15.02 -12.54
C SER A 92 7.30 14.03 -12.67
N ALA A 93 8.53 14.53 -12.67
CA ALA A 93 9.75 13.74 -12.59
C ALA A 93 10.58 14.25 -11.41
N GLN A 94 10.89 13.37 -10.47
CA GLN A 94 11.61 13.73 -9.25
C GLN A 94 12.70 12.70 -8.96
N PRO A 95 13.86 13.13 -8.46
CA PRO A 95 14.86 12.19 -7.98
C PRO A 95 14.36 11.51 -6.70
N GLY A 96 14.74 10.26 -6.53
CA GLY A 96 14.47 9.48 -5.34
C GLY A 96 15.65 8.60 -5.02
N LEU A 97 15.93 8.43 -3.76
CA LEU A 97 16.89 7.46 -3.25
C LEU A 97 16.13 6.26 -2.69
N TYR A 98 16.58 5.07 -3.03
CA TYR A 98 16.06 3.82 -2.47
C TYR A 98 17.22 3.01 -1.92
N ASP A 99 17.15 2.67 -0.66
CA ASP A 99 18.15 1.81 -0.02
C ASP A 99 17.49 0.89 1.00
N THR A 100 18.21 -0.12 1.43
CA THR A 100 17.83 -1.03 2.50
C THR A 100 18.76 -0.84 3.67
N GLY A 101 18.21 -0.67 4.87
CA GLY A 101 18.98 -0.51 6.07
C GLY A 101 18.33 -1.20 7.26
N TYR A 102 19.00 -1.13 8.37
CA TYR A 102 18.54 -1.62 9.66
C TYR A 102 18.36 -0.44 10.61
N LEU A 103 17.14 -0.24 11.09
CA LEU A 103 16.81 0.80 12.06
C LEU A 103 16.83 0.22 13.47
N ASN A 104 17.58 0.84 14.36
CA ASN A 104 17.60 0.55 15.77
C ASN A 104 16.77 1.57 16.54
N GLY A 105 15.73 1.10 17.21
CA GLY A 105 14.95 1.87 18.16
C GLY A 105 15.31 1.53 19.60
N PRO A 106 14.67 2.20 20.58
CA PRO A 106 14.93 2.00 21.99
C PRO A 106 14.66 0.58 22.52
N VAL A 107 13.76 -0.16 21.89
CA VAL A 107 13.34 -1.50 22.34
C VAL A 107 13.85 -2.58 21.39
N ASN A 108 13.63 -2.40 20.10
CA ASN A 108 13.97 -3.39 19.06
C ASN A 108 14.49 -2.70 17.81
N GLY A 109 15.23 -3.46 17.00
CA GLY A 109 15.59 -3.07 15.66
C GLY A 109 14.75 -3.77 14.60
N SER A 110 14.68 -3.19 13.40
CA SER A 110 13.95 -3.73 12.25
C SER A 110 14.64 -3.40 10.94
N GLY A 111 14.71 -4.38 10.05
CA GLY A 111 15.06 -4.11 8.66
C GLY A 111 14.01 -3.20 8.00
N ALA A 112 14.45 -2.22 7.24
CA ALA A 112 13.61 -1.25 6.58
C ALA A 112 14.10 -0.92 5.17
N GLN A 113 13.16 -0.66 4.29
CA GLN A 113 13.45 0.01 3.02
C GLN A 113 13.36 1.52 3.24
N ILE A 114 14.42 2.21 2.89
CA ILE A 114 14.58 3.64 3.06
C ILE A 114 14.27 4.31 1.73
N LYS A 115 13.43 5.33 1.76
CA LYS A 115 13.11 6.15 0.60
C LYS A 115 13.45 7.60 0.91
N GLY A 116 14.44 8.12 0.20
CA GLY A 116 14.75 9.57 0.22
C GLY A 116 14.02 10.29 -0.92
N PHE A 117 13.56 11.50 -0.67
CA PHE A 117 12.92 12.37 -1.65
C PHE A 117 13.23 13.84 -1.35
N LEU A 118 13.11 14.69 -2.37
CA LEU A 118 13.29 16.13 -2.19
C LEU A 118 12.02 16.75 -1.61
N MET A 119 12.18 17.56 -0.56
CA MET A 119 11.07 18.31 0.07
C MET A 119 10.51 19.41 -0.83
N GLU A 120 11.30 19.94 -1.76
CA GLU A 120 10.89 20.97 -2.72
C GLU A 120 9.98 20.44 -3.83
N GLY A 121 9.80 19.11 -3.91
CA GLY A 121 8.99 18.45 -4.93
C GLY A 121 7.59 18.05 -4.46
N ARG A 122 6.95 17.19 -5.24
CA ARG A 122 5.66 16.60 -4.87
C ARG A 122 5.87 15.62 -3.72
N ILE A 123 5.32 15.95 -2.57
CA ILE A 123 5.34 15.07 -1.40
C ILE A 123 4.41 13.88 -1.67
N PRO A 124 4.85 12.63 -1.41
CA PRO A 124 4.00 11.46 -1.54
C PRO A 124 2.73 11.56 -0.68
N ASP A 125 1.60 11.12 -1.21
CA ASP A 125 0.30 11.20 -0.51
C ASP A 125 0.29 10.44 0.83
N THR A 126 1.16 9.45 0.99
CA THR A 126 1.36 8.73 2.25
C THR A 126 1.90 9.60 3.38
N LEU A 127 2.68 10.63 3.04
CA LEU A 127 3.24 11.56 4.01
C LEU A 127 2.27 12.69 4.37
N THR A 128 1.21 12.89 3.62
CA THR A 128 0.17 13.87 3.97
C THR A 128 -0.72 13.41 5.11
N ARG A 129 -0.67 12.10 5.46
CA ARG A 129 -1.51 11.49 6.50
C ARG A 129 -0.67 10.95 7.65
N LEU A 130 0.09 11.83 8.30
CA LEU A 130 0.84 11.47 9.50
C LEU A 130 -0.10 11.20 10.67
N LYS A 131 0.18 10.14 11.45
CA LYS A 131 -0.50 9.87 12.72
C LYS A 131 0.03 10.72 13.86
N SER A 132 1.32 11.04 13.82
CA SER A 132 2.02 11.83 14.82
C SER A 132 3.17 12.59 14.17
N GLY A 133 3.50 13.77 14.70
CA GLY A 133 4.55 14.62 14.18
C GLY A 133 4.10 15.52 13.02
N THR A 134 5.03 16.30 12.49
CA THR A 134 4.84 17.22 11.38
C THR A 134 5.96 17.08 10.36
N LEU A 135 5.67 17.33 9.08
CA LEU A 135 6.68 17.27 8.01
C LEU A 135 7.72 18.39 8.12
N THR A 136 7.40 19.48 8.80
CA THR A 136 8.34 20.59 9.01
C THR A 136 9.59 20.16 9.79
N ASN A 137 9.47 19.14 10.63
CA ASN A 137 10.58 18.60 11.41
C ASN A 137 11.51 17.67 10.60
N LEU A 138 11.19 17.42 9.33
CA LEU A 138 12.11 16.71 8.42
C LEU A 138 13.18 17.61 7.82
N ALA A 139 12.89 18.92 7.72
CA ALA A 139 13.86 19.91 7.27
C ALA A 139 14.83 20.22 8.41
N THR A 140 16.07 19.81 8.25
CA THR A 140 17.11 19.96 9.26
C THR A 140 17.87 21.26 9.06
N GLY A 141 18.03 22.01 10.14
CA GLY A 141 18.98 23.12 10.21
C GLY A 141 20.45 22.65 10.31
N PRO A 142 21.41 23.52 10.06
CA PRO A 142 22.82 23.18 10.25
C PRO A 142 23.09 22.77 11.71
N GLY A 143 23.52 21.51 11.90
CA GLY A 143 23.82 20.96 13.21
C GLY A 143 22.71 20.17 13.90
N GLU A 144 21.54 20.05 13.29
CA GLU A 144 20.47 19.20 13.77
C GLU A 144 20.52 17.81 13.10
N LEU A 145 19.98 16.80 13.77
CA LEU A 145 19.87 15.45 13.20
C LEU A 145 18.82 15.43 12.09
N PRO A 146 19.09 14.73 10.97
CA PRO A 146 18.12 14.61 9.89
C PRO A 146 16.85 13.89 10.36
N GLY A 147 15.69 14.41 9.98
CA GLY A 147 14.41 13.83 10.35
C GLY A 147 14.03 12.64 9.50
N ILE A 148 13.36 11.66 10.10
CA ILE A 148 12.84 10.47 9.42
C ILE A 148 11.36 10.25 9.75
N VAL A 149 10.59 9.75 8.77
CA VAL A 149 9.21 9.29 8.97
C VAL A 149 9.19 7.77 9.00
N LEU A 150 8.72 7.21 10.10
CA LEU A 150 8.59 5.78 10.29
C LEU A 150 7.17 5.29 10.03
N GLY A 151 7.04 4.09 9.48
CA GLY A 151 5.76 3.41 9.43
C GLY A 151 5.22 3.17 10.84
N TYR A 152 3.96 3.50 11.10
CA TYR A 152 3.33 3.41 12.42
C TYR A 152 3.58 2.08 13.16
N ARG A 153 3.33 0.95 12.46
CA ARG A 153 3.53 -0.37 13.07
C ARG A 153 4.99 -0.71 13.34
N MET A 154 5.91 -0.11 12.57
CA MET A 154 7.33 -0.27 12.79
C MET A 154 7.78 0.55 14.00
N ALA A 155 7.38 1.82 14.07
CA ALA A 155 7.66 2.68 15.21
C ALA A 155 7.16 2.07 16.53
N GLU A 156 5.95 1.53 16.53
CA GLU A 156 5.36 0.86 17.70
C GLU A 156 6.19 -0.36 18.15
N ARG A 157 6.60 -1.23 17.23
CA ARG A 157 7.44 -2.40 17.53
C ARG A 157 8.84 -2.04 18.00
N MET A 158 9.40 -0.96 17.50
CA MET A 158 10.73 -0.48 17.85
C MET A 158 10.73 0.35 19.15
N GLY A 159 9.55 0.73 19.65
CA GLY A 159 9.42 1.67 20.77
C GLY A 159 9.86 3.08 20.41
N ALA A 160 9.85 3.44 19.11
CA ALA A 160 10.24 4.75 18.65
C ALA A 160 9.14 5.77 18.91
N VAL A 161 9.49 6.91 19.47
CA VAL A 161 8.58 8.00 19.82
C VAL A 161 8.98 9.24 19.02
N THR A 162 7.99 10.00 18.56
CA THR A 162 8.21 11.25 17.83
C THR A 162 9.14 12.20 18.60
N GLY A 163 10.15 12.73 17.95
CA GLY A 163 11.14 13.64 18.53
C GLY A 163 12.24 12.93 19.34
N LYS A 164 12.35 11.62 19.24
CA LYS A 164 13.47 10.86 19.80
C LYS A 164 14.34 10.29 18.69
N PRO A 165 15.66 10.26 18.86
CA PRO A 165 16.58 9.75 17.85
C PRO A 165 16.43 8.23 17.66
N VAL A 166 16.71 7.79 16.43
CA VAL A 166 16.84 6.39 16.04
C VAL A 166 18.13 6.22 15.24
N ASP A 167 18.75 5.06 15.36
CA ASP A 167 19.98 4.78 14.63
C ASP A 167 19.69 4.03 13.35
N LEU A 168 20.17 4.55 12.25
CA LEU A 168 20.10 3.91 10.95
C LEU A 168 21.46 3.30 10.59
N VAL A 169 21.48 2.02 10.38
CA VAL A 169 22.62 1.26 9.89
C VAL A 169 22.41 0.92 8.43
N ILE A 170 23.23 1.48 7.55
CA ILE A 170 23.22 1.17 6.14
C ILE A 170 24.41 0.25 5.86
N PRO A 171 24.21 -0.95 5.26
CA PRO A 171 25.31 -1.77 4.83
C PRO A 171 26.06 -1.03 3.71
N ASN A 172 27.24 -0.53 4.04
CA ASN A 172 28.08 0.16 3.08
C ASN A 172 28.55 -0.83 2.01
N ARG A 173 28.48 -0.45 0.74
CA ARG A 173 28.90 -1.29 -0.38
C ARG A 173 30.42 -1.37 -0.52
N ASP A 174 31.17 -0.54 0.22
CA ASP A 174 32.63 -0.54 0.19
C ASP A 174 33.18 -1.75 0.96
N MET A 175 33.76 -2.69 0.21
CA MET A 175 34.50 -3.80 0.80
C MET A 175 35.87 -3.30 1.26
N THR A 176 36.08 -3.30 2.55
CA THR A 176 37.42 -3.12 3.12
C THR A 176 38.10 -4.48 3.27
N PRO A 177 39.44 -4.55 3.32
CA PRO A 177 40.18 -5.81 3.55
C PRO A 177 39.78 -6.57 4.81
N LEU A 178 39.07 -5.90 5.73
CA LEU A 178 38.57 -6.45 7.01
C LEU A 178 37.06 -6.77 6.97
N GLY A 179 36.39 -6.66 5.81
CA GLY A 179 34.96 -6.90 5.64
C GLY A 179 34.14 -5.64 5.34
N MET A 180 32.82 -5.78 5.33
CA MET A 180 31.90 -4.65 5.13
C MET A 180 31.90 -3.73 6.36
N ARG A 181 32.11 -2.43 6.13
CA ARG A 181 32.00 -1.41 7.19
C ARG A 181 30.57 -0.86 7.19
N PRO A 182 29.79 -1.06 8.25
CA PRO A 182 28.47 -0.46 8.33
C PRO A 182 28.59 1.06 8.50
N GLY A 183 27.79 1.81 7.72
CA GLY A 183 27.59 3.23 7.94
C GLY A 183 26.53 3.45 9.01
N PHE A 184 26.83 4.24 10.03
CA PHE A 184 25.88 4.65 11.07
C PHE A 184 25.41 6.07 10.80
N VAL A 185 24.11 6.27 10.79
CA VAL A 185 23.51 7.61 10.70
C VAL A 185 22.53 7.74 11.86
N HIS A 186 22.74 8.74 12.70
CA HIS A 186 21.78 9.13 13.75
C HIS A 186 20.70 10.01 13.11
N LEU A 187 19.44 9.67 13.35
CA LEU A 187 18.26 10.32 12.77
C LEU A 187 17.29 10.77 13.86
#